data_4a4bc16a2a19635f1b0b58ca9a5bc043
#
_entry.id   4a4bc16a2a19635f1b0b58ca9a5bc043
#
_cell.length_a   1.000
_cell.length_b   1.000
_cell.length_c   1.000
_cell.angle_alpha   90.00
_cell.angle_beta   90.00
_cell.angle_gamma   90.00
#
_symmetry.space_group_name_H-M   'P 1'
#
loop_
_entity.id
_entity.type
_entity.pdbx_description
1 polymer ?
#
loop_
_entity_poly.entity_id
_entity_poly.type
_entity_poly.pdbx_seq_one_letter_code
_entity_poly.pdbx_strand_id
1 'polypeptide(L)'
;MARTEHFYFASHAPGRQIHGVRWLPEGQPRAVLQITHGMVEYIERYQDFAQWLNERGFLVTGHDHLGHGNSIRTKADYGYFADEDANGTVLADVHRLTQLTKESYPGLPYFLLGHSMGSFYARQYLCQLLVQSKHRFSW
;
A
#
# COMPACT_ATOMS: atom_id res chain seq x y z
N MET A 1 -17.38 -10.96 -11.78
CA MET A 1 -16.16 -11.55 -11.20
C MET A 1 -15.26 -10.47 -10.64
N ALA A 2 -14.69 -10.72 -9.47
CA ALA A 2 -13.66 -9.86 -8.93
C ALA A 2 -12.49 -9.76 -9.92
N ARG A 3 -11.88 -8.57 -9.98
CA ARG A 3 -10.83 -8.28 -10.96
C ARG A 3 -9.57 -7.86 -10.22
N THR A 4 -8.41 -8.34 -10.67
CA THR A 4 -7.10 -7.96 -10.15
C THR A 4 -6.40 -7.04 -11.15
N GLU A 5 -5.92 -5.91 -10.67
CA GLU A 5 -5.15 -4.96 -11.46
C GLU A 5 -3.75 -4.83 -10.87
N HIS A 6 -2.74 -4.88 -11.74
CA HIS A 6 -1.35 -4.60 -11.38
C HIS A 6 -0.98 -3.25 -11.97
N PHE A 7 -0.23 -2.47 -11.22
CA PHE A 7 0.24 -1.17 -11.67
C PHE A 7 1.59 -0.84 -11.06
N TYR A 8 2.24 0.18 -11.60
CA TYR A 8 3.52 0.68 -11.08
C TYR A 8 3.40 2.18 -10.87
N PHE A 9 4.08 2.67 -9.84
CA PHE A 9 4.24 4.10 -9.63
C PHE A 9 5.66 4.40 -9.17
N ALA A 10 6.10 5.65 -9.41
CA ALA A 10 7.43 6.07 -9.01
C ALA A 10 7.57 6.09 -7.50
N SER A 11 8.61 5.45 -6.96
CA SER A 11 8.96 5.57 -5.57
C SER A 11 9.44 6.98 -5.24
N HIS A 12 9.36 7.36 -3.99
CA HIS A 12 10.05 8.55 -3.49
C HIS A 12 11.58 8.41 -3.64
N ALA A 13 12.10 7.18 -3.63
CA ALA A 13 13.51 6.93 -3.95
C ALA A 13 13.74 7.15 -5.45
N PRO A 14 14.69 8.03 -5.84
CA PRO A 14 14.93 8.34 -7.25
C PRO A 14 15.25 7.09 -8.10
N GLY A 15 14.63 7.00 -9.26
CA GLY A 15 14.88 5.94 -10.23
C GLY A 15 14.31 4.57 -9.84
N ARG A 16 13.49 4.51 -8.79
CA ARG A 16 12.88 3.26 -8.34
C ARG A 16 11.38 3.26 -8.64
N GLN A 17 10.86 2.08 -8.95
CA GLN A 17 9.44 1.86 -9.23
C GLN A 17 8.83 0.95 -8.15
N ILE A 18 7.60 1.24 -7.79
CA ILE A 18 6.83 0.45 -6.84
C ILE A 18 5.75 -0.32 -7.58
N HIS A 19 5.69 -1.62 -7.37
CA HIS A 19 4.64 -2.49 -7.86
C HIS A 19 3.46 -2.46 -6.90
N GLY A 20 2.28 -2.14 -7.41
CA GLY A 20 1.03 -2.14 -6.66
C GLY A 20 0.03 -3.12 -7.25
N VAL A 21 -0.91 -3.53 -6.40
CA VAL A 21 -2.01 -4.42 -6.79
C VAL A 21 -3.31 -3.87 -6.23
N ARG A 22 -4.37 -3.96 -7.03
CA ARG A 22 -5.75 -3.74 -6.60
C ARG A 22 -6.56 -4.99 -6.88
N TRP A 23 -7.26 -5.42 -5.88
CA TRP A 23 -8.28 -6.46 -5.99
C TRP A 23 -9.64 -5.79 -5.87
N LEU A 24 -10.39 -5.79 -6.95
CA LEU A 24 -11.64 -5.06 -7.06
C LEU A 24 -12.83 -6.03 -6.87
N PRO A 25 -13.79 -5.67 -6.02
CA PRO A 25 -15.01 -6.46 -5.89
C PRO A 25 -15.90 -6.31 -7.12
N GLU A 26 -16.92 -7.15 -7.23
CA GLU A 26 -17.98 -6.92 -8.18
C GLU A 26 -18.80 -5.69 -7.77
N GLY A 27 -19.14 -4.84 -8.73
CA GLY A 27 -19.90 -3.62 -8.49
C GLY A 27 -19.08 -2.55 -7.77
N GLN A 28 -19.79 -1.62 -7.15
CA GLN A 28 -19.16 -0.50 -6.46
C GLN A 28 -18.59 -0.95 -5.11
N PRO A 29 -17.32 -0.62 -4.83
CA PRO A 29 -16.75 -0.92 -3.51
C PRO A 29 -17.48 -0.15 -2.41
N ARG A 30 -17.65 -0.79 -1.26
CA ARG A 30 -18.24 -0.15 -0.07
C ARG A 30 -17.18 0.42 0.88
N ALA A 31 -15.95 -0.02 0.78
CA ALA A 31 -14.83 0.43 1.60
C ALA A 31 -13.52 0.01 0.95
N VAL A 32 -12.42 0.56 1.43
CA VAL A 32 -11.07 0.23 0.98
C VAL A 32 -10.26 -0.31 2.15
N LEU A 33 -9.53 -1.40 1.92
CA LEU A 33 -8.47 -1.87 2.81
C LEU A 33 -7.13 -1.79 2.08
N GLN A 34 -6.19 -1.04 2.63
CA GLN A 34 -4.81 -1.00 2.16
C GLN A 34 -3.94 -1.86 3.06
N ILE A 35 -3.12 -2.71 2.46
CA ILE A 35 -2.26 -3.65 3.18
C ILE A 35 -0.80 -3.21 3.07
N THR A 36 -0.10 -3.15 4.21
CA THR A 36 1.35 -2.97 4.30
C THR A 36 1.97 -4.27 4.79
N HIS A 37 2.71 -4.94 3.91
CA HIS A 37 3.27 -6.26 4.21
C HIS A 37 4.51 -6.20 5.12
N GLY A 38 4.90 -7.34 5.67
CA GLY A 38 6.08 -7.48 6.52
C GLY A 38 7.37 -7.67 5.73
N MET A 39 8.46 -7.87 6.48
CA MET A 39 9.77 -8.14 5.88
C MET A 39 9.79 -9.50 5.20
N VAL A 40 10.51 -9.58 4.07
CA VAL A 40 10.64 -10.81 3.26
C VAL A 40 9.29 -11.35 2.79
N GLU A 41 8.31 -10.46 2.66
CA GLU A 41 7.01 -10.76 2.07
C GLU A 41 6.85 -10.05 0.73
N TYR A 42 5.70 -10.20 0.14
CA TYR A 42 5.28 -9.48 -1.06
C TYR A 42 3.76 -9.38 -1.06
N ILE A 43 3.23 -8.38 -1.75
CA ILE A 43 1.81 -8.05 -1.63
C ILE A 43 0.88 -9.16 -2.14
N GLU A 44 1.29 -9.91 -3.13
CA GLU A 44 0.44 -10.97 -3.70
C GLU A 44 0.21 -12.15 -2.75
N ARG A 45 0.99 -12.26 -1.66
CA ARG A 45 0.70 -13.25 -0.60
C ARG A 45 -0.68 -13.06 0.02
N TYR A 46 -1.22 -11.87 -0.06
CA TYR A 46 -2.52 -11.53 0.54
C TYR A 46 -3.69 -11.75 -0.41
N GLN A 47 -3.46 -12.39 -1.56
CA GLN A 47 -4.48 -12.57 -2.60
C GLN A 47 -5.73 -13.28 -2.09
N ASP A 48 -5.57 -14.39 -1.37
CA ASP A 48 -6.72 -15.15 -0.87
C ASP A 48 -7.55 -14.33 0.13
N PHE A 49 -6.88 -13.63 1.02
CA PHE A 49 -7.52 -12.72 1.96
C PHE A 49 -8.24 -11.57 1.25
N ALA A 50 -7.58 -11.00 0.23
CA ALA A 50 -8.18 -9.95 -0.57
C ALA A 50 -9.43 -10.42 -1.31
N GLN A 51 -9.40 -11.62 -1.87
CA GLN A 51 -10.56 -12.19 -2.55
C GLN A 51 -11.71 -12.44 -1.58
N TRP A 52 -11.41 -12.90 -0.38
CA TRP A 52 -12.41 -13.07 0.68
C TRP A 52 -13.09 -11.73 1.01
N LEU A 53 -12.31 -10.66 1.09
CA LEU A 53 -12.84 -9.31 1.32
C LEU A 53 -13.61 -8.77 0.11
N ASN A 54 -13.16 -9.09 -1.11
CA ASN A 54 -13.89 -8.71 -2.33
C ASN A 54 -15.32 -9.26 -2.32
N GLU A 55 -15.51 -10.48 -1.85
CA GLU A 55 -16.84 -11.08 -1.73
C GLU A 55 -17.76 -10.29 -0.78
N ARG A 56 -17.18 -9.47 0.07
CA ARG A 56 -17.88 -8.62 1.05
C ARG A 56 -17.92 -7.15 0.64
N GLY A 57 -17.57 -6.88 -0.61
CA GLY A 57 -17.67 -5.55 -1.18
C GLY A 57 -16.48 -4.62 -0.91
N PHE A 58 -15.38 -5.13 -0.35
CA PHE A 58 -14.19 -4.33 -0.09
C PHE A 58 -13.30 -4.31 -1.33
N LEU A 59 -12.81 -3.12 -1.68
CA LEU A 59 -11.64 -2.98 -2.53
C LEU A 59 -10.40 -3.19 -1.66
N VAL A 60 -9.48 -4.04 -2.09
CA VAL A 60 -8.23 -4.28 -1.36
C VAL A 60 -7.08 -3.83 -2.24
N THR A 61 -6.13 -3.12 -1.66
CA THR A 61 -4.95 -2.66 -2.38
C THR A 61 -3.72 -2.75 -1.50
N GLY A 62 -2.57 -2.79 -2.13
CA GLY A 62 -1.30 -2.79 -1.46
C GLY A 62 -0.18 -2.69 -2.48
N HIS A 63 1.03 -2.59 -1.99
CA HIS A 63 2.22 -2.53 -2.84
C HIS A 63 3.35 -3.34 -2.24
N ASP A 64 4.29 -3.73 -3.09
CA ASP A 64 5.56 -4.28 -2.64
C ASP A 64 6.44 -3.14 -2.14
N HIS A 65 6.90 -3.20 -0.89
CA HIS A 65 7.88 -2.23 -0.39
C HIS A 65 9.15 -2.26 -1.23
N LEU A 66 9.90 -1.16 -1.25
CA LEU A 66 11.21 -1.14 -1.88
C LEU A 66 12.03 -2.37 -1.47
N GLY A 67 12.69 -3.00 -2.43
CA GLY A 67 13.50 -4.18 -2.17
C GLY A 67 12.72 -5.46 -1.95
N HIS A 68 11.41 -5.45 -2.19
CA HIS A 68 10.53 -6.61 -2.01
C HIS A 68 9.71 -6.88 -3.26
N GLY A 69 9.32 -8.15 -3.45
CA GLY A 69 8.45 -8.56 -4.55
C GLY A 69 8.96 -8.06 -5.89
N ASN A 70 8.12 -7.34 -6.61
CA ASN A 70 8.42 -6.77 -7.92
C ASN A 70 8.87 -5.29 -7.86
N SER A 71 9.10 -4.75 -6.66
CA SER A 71 9.65 -3.40 -6.45
C SER A 71 11.18 -3.43 -6.39
N ILE A 72 11.79 -4.14 -7.32
CA ILE A 72 13.23 -4.30 -7.46
C ILE A 72 13.65 -4.03 -8.91
N ARG A 73 14.88 -3.57 -9.11
CA ARG A 73 15.49 -3.42 -10.45
C ARG A 73 16.22 -4.69 -10.85
N THR A 74 16.94 -5.25 -9.88
CA THR A 74 17.69 -6.50 -10.03
C THR A 74 17.63 -7.27 -8.71
N LYS A 75 18.09 -8.53 -8.72
CA LYS A 75 18.13 -9.36 -7.51
C LYS A 75 18.99 -8.75 -6.39
N ALA A 76 19.94 -7.88 -6.72
CA ALA A 76 20.75 -7.19 -5.73
C ALA A 76 19.94 -6.23 -4.84
N ASP A 77 18.77 -5.81 -5.29
CA ASP A 77 17.91 -4.92 -4.53
C ASP A 77 17.11 -5.62 -3.43
N TYR A 78 17.07 -6.95 -3.39
CA TYR A 78 16.27 -7.66 -2.37
C TYR A 78 16.70 -7.29 -0.97
N GLY A 79 15.73 -6.84 -0.16
CA GLY A 79 15.94 -6.42 1.22
C GLY A 79 16.54 -5.02 1.36
N TYR A 80 16.81 -4.35 0.25
CA TYR A 80 17.39 -3.02 0.25
C TYR A 80 16.31 -1.96 -0.01
N PHE A 81 16.20 -1.01 0.88
CA PHE A 81 15.20 0.06 0.76
C PHE A 81 15.75 1.27 0.01
N ALA A 82 16.62 2.04 0.64
CA ALA A 82 17.17 3.26 0.03
C ALA A 82 18.48 3.66 0.70
N ASP A 83 19.29 4.46 0.00
CA ASP A 83 20.56 4.98 0.53
C ASP A 83 20.37 6.03 1.61
N GLU A 84 19.35 6.88 1.45
CA GLU A 84 19.06 7.99 2.35
C GLU A 84 17.62 7.91 2.84
N ASP A 85 17.41 8.19 4.13
CA ASP A 85 16.10 8.23 4.76
C ASP A 85 15.18 7.09 4.31
N ALA A 86 15.66 5.86 4.45
CA ALA A 86 14.92 4.67 4.02
C ALA A 86 13.53 4.61 4.65
N ASN A 87 13.42 4.91 5.94
CA ASN A 87 12.15 4.90 6.66
C ASN A 87 11.16 5.92 6.10
N GLY A 88 11.60 7.17 5.91
CA GLY A 88 10.75 8.22 5.35
C GLY A 88 10.35 7.93 3.91
N THR A 89 11.23 7.31 3.13
CA THR A 89 10.96 6.90 1.75
C THR A 89 9.86 5.84 1.71
N VAL A 90 9.94 4.81 2.55
CA VAL A 90 8.90 3.77 2.61
C VAL A 90 7.56 4.38 3.01
N LEU A 91 7.55 5.28 3.98
CA LEU A 91 6.32 5.97 4.40
C LEU A 91 5.74 6.84 3.29
N ALA A 92 6.59 7.52 2.53
CA ALA A 92 6.15 8.32 1.38
C ALA A 92 5.51 7.44 0.30
N ASP A 93 6.03 6.25 0.06
CA ASP A 93 5.47 5.31 -0.89
C ASP A 93 4.10 4.78 -0.41
N VAL A 94 3.96 4.48 0.87
CA VAL A 94 2.66 4.13 1.47
C VAL A 94 1.66 5.26 1.23
N HIS A 95 2.06 6.48 1.49
CA HIS A 95 1.20 7.66 1.31
C HIS A 95 0.81 7.86 -0.15
N ARG A 96 1.73 7.65 -1.08
CA ARG A 96 1.44 7.78 -2.51
C ARG A 96 0.39 6.79 -2.96
N LEU A 97 0.48 5.53 -2.50
CA LEU A 97 -0.56 4.54 -2.79
C LEU A 97 -1.92 4.97 -2.25
N THR A 98 -1.95 5.49 -1.02
CA THR A 98 -3.18 6.00 -0.41
C THR A 98 -3.78 7.12 -1.27
N GLN A 99 -2.97 8.07 -1.71
CA GLN A 99 -3.43 9.17 -2.57
C GLN A 99 -3.99 8.65 -3.88
N LEU A 100 -3.26 7.77 -4.56
CA LEU A 100 -3.71 7.20 -5.84
C LEU A 100 -5.04 6.45 -5.70
N THR A 101 -5.19 5.71 -4.61
CA THR A 101 -6.42 4.96 -4.36
C THR A 101 -7.59 5.89 -4.08
N LYS A 102 -7.40 6.91 -3.26
CA LYS A 102 -8.46 7.89 -2.94
C LYS A 102 -8.85 8.74 -4.14
N GLU A 103 -7.92 9.01 -5.05
CA GLU A 103 -8.23 9.72 -6.30
C GLU A 103 -9.16 8.90 -7.19
N SER A 104 -8.93 7.59 -7.27
CA SER A 104 -9.75 6.70 -8.10
C SER A 104 -11.06 6.30 -7.44
N TYR A 105 -11.10 6.24 -6.11
CA TYR A 105 -12.26 5.79 -5.33
C TYR A 105 -12.52 6.75 -4.16
N PRO A 106 -12.98 7.98 -4.44
CA PRO A 106 -13.15 9.00 -3.40
C PRO A 106 -14.33 8.69 -2.48
N GLY A 107 -14.25 9.19 -1.25
CA GLY A 107 -15.39 9.19 -0.32
C GLY A 107 -15.69 7.87 0.38
N LEU A 108 -14.88 6.84 0.18
CA LEU A 108 -15.09 5.55 0.83
C LEU A 108 -14.39 5.49 2.20
N PRO A 109 -14.98 4.77 3.18
CA PRO A 109 -14.24 4.41 4.39
C PRO A 109 -12.93 3.71 4.01
N TYR A 110 -11.84 4.13 4.64
CA TYR A 110 -10.49 3.69 4.27
C TYR A 110 -9.80 3.09 5.49
N PHE A 111 -9.39 1.85 5.37
CA PHE A 111 -8.74 1.11 6.45
C PHE A 111 -7.32 0.74 6.04
N LEU A 112 -6.43 0.69 7.02
CA LEU A 112 -5.04 0.32 6.83
C LEU A 112 -4.73 -0.91 7.69
N LEU A 113 -4.19 -1.95 7.07
CA LEU A 113 -3.73 -3.15 7.77
C LEU A 113 -2.23 -3.26 7.62
N GLY A 114 -1.53 -3.44 8.74
CA GLY A 114 -0.11 -3.70 8.74
C GLY A 114 0.20 -5.04 9.40
N HIS A 115 1.09 -5.82 8.79
CA HIS A 115 1.55 -7.09 9.32
C HIS A 115 3.05 -7.02 9.63
N SER A 116 3.45 -7.38 10.86
CA SER A 116 4.86 -7.44 11.29
C SER A 116 5.56 -6.08 11.05
N MET A 117 6.62 -6.02 10.27
CA MET A 117 7.29 -4.76 9.88
C MET A 117 6.30 -3.75 9.31
N GLY A 118 5.35 -4.20 8.51
CA GLY A 118 4.30 -3.34 7.94
C GLY A 118 3.44 -2.68 9.00
N SER A 119 3.27 -3.30 10.17
CA SER A 119 2.53 -2.68 11.27
C SER A 119 3.26 -1.47 11.85
N PHE A 120 4.59 -1.49 11.87
CA PHE A 120 5.38 -0.32 12.29
C PHE A 120 5.23 0.82 11.29
N TYR A 121 5.29 0.53 10.00
CA TYR A 121 5.07 1.54 8.97
C TYR A 121 3.65 2.10 9.00
N ALA A 122 2.65 1.25 9.18
CA ALA A 122 1.26 1.69 9.29
C ALA A 122 1.07 2.66 10.47
N ARG A 123 1.65 2.33 11.62
CA ARG A 123 1.57 3.19 12.81
C ARG A 123 2.30 4.51 12.61
N GLN A 124 3.50 4.49 12.06
CA GLN A 124 4.27 5.70 11.77
C GLN A 124 3.53 6.59 10.77
N TYR A 125 2.95 5.99 9.75
CA TYR A 125 2.16 6.71 8.74
C TYR A 125 0.98 7.43 9.39
N LEU A 126 0.22 6.74 10.24
CA LEU A 126 -0.89 7.34 10.96
C LEU A 126 -0.43 8.49 11.85
N CYS A 127 0.68 8.32 12.56
CA CYS A 127 1.22 9.39 13.39
C CYS A 127 1.62 10.62 12.56
N GLN A 128 2.25 10.44 11.41
CA GLN A 128 2.62 11.54 10.53
C GLN A 128 1.40 12.27 9.99
N LEU A 129 0.38 11.52 9.57
CA LEU A 129 -0.88 12.13 9.13
C LEU A 129 -1.52 12.95 10.24
N LEU A 130 -1.54 12.43 11.47
CA LEU A 130 -2.09 13.12 12.63
C LEU A 130 -1.34 14.43 12.89
N VAL A 131 -0.03 14.43 12.79
CA VAL A 131 0.79 15.64 13.01
C VAL A 131 0.59 16.67 11.90
N GLN A 132 0.55 16.23 10.64
CA GLN A 132 0.41 17.11 9.49
C GLN A 132 -0.98 17.72 9.34
N SER A 133 -1.99 17.01 9.84
CA SER A 133 -3.39 17.40 9.66
C SER A 133 -4.07 17.84 10.96
N LYS A 134 -3.35 18.52 11.84
CA LYS A 134 -3.89 19.03 13.12
C LYS A 134 -5.24 19.75 13.02
N HIS A 135 -5.70 20.06 11.81
CA HIS A 135 -6.93 20.79 11.56
C HIS A 135 -7.86 20.16 10.52
N ARG A 136 -7.56 18.97 10.01
CA ARG A 136 -8.29 18.38 8.86
C ARG A 136 -8.62 16.90 9.01
N PHE A 137 -8.79 16.40 10.23
CA PHE A 137 -9.16 15.02 10.38
C PHE A 137 -10.64 14.79 10.21
N SER A 138 -11.00 14.15 9.11
CA SER A 138 -12.18 13.29 9.03
C SER A 138 -11.68 11.92 8.63
N TRP A 139 -11.79 11.02 9.51
CA TRP A 139 -11.58 9.60 9.23
C TRP A 139 -12.81 9.01 8.57
#